data_3e94adddf0dffe0895661203e91fac9a
#
_entry.id   3e94adddf0dffe0895661203e91fac9a
#
_cell.length_a   1.000
_cell.length_b   1.000
_cell.length_c   1.000
_cell.angle_alpha   90.00
_cell.angle_beta   90.00
_cell.angle_gamma   90.00
#
_symmetry.space_group_name_H-M   'P 1'
#
loop_
_entity.id
_entity.type
_entity.pdbx_description
1 polymer ?
#
loop_
_entity_poly.entity_id
_entity_poly.type
_entity_poly.pdbx_seq_one_letter_code
_entity_poly.pdbx_strand_id
1 'polypeptide(L)'
;MAKSPASTKSAAKPAAKPAAKPAAKTAAKSRPNPFVWYDVMTTDMKAATAFYKKVIGWTIKDSGMGGAPYSILSLGETMVGGLMPIPDDAKAMGVRPCWMGYIGVDDVDAMAKKVTKAGGKIFRPPTDIPDVGRFAVAADPHGAGFIIFKPNSDQQPAPVKLGTPGHIGWHELHAGNGAEAYKFYSGLFGWTKGEAMNMGPMGVYQMFRTGGEDAGGMMTKMPEMPMPAWLYYFNVAGVDAAADRAKKAGGQVINGPMEVPGGQWIVQCLDPQGAMFAMVSPKR
;
A
#
# COMPACT_ATOMS: atom_id res chain seq x y z
N MET A 1 -52.81 -29.88 81.53
CA MET A 1 -51.95 -30.72 80.73
C MET A 1 -52.49 -30.68 79.31
N ALA A 2 -51.91 -29.85 78.40
CA ALA A 2 -52.25 -29.92 77.00
C ALA A 2 -50.99 -29.48 76.18
N LYS A 3 -50.46 -30.40 75.40
CA LYS A 3 -49.32 -30.16 74.55
C LYS A 3 -49.75 -29.50 73.24
N SER A 4 -49.08 -28.41 72.91
CA SER A 4 -49.16 -27.71 71.63
C SER A 4 -48.46 -28.45 70.50
N PRO A 5 -48.94 -28.54 69.28
CA PRO A 5 -48.23 -29.11 68.17
C PRO A 5 -47.36 -28.10 67.45
N ALA A 6 -46.21 -28.56 66.98
CA ALA A 6 -45.18 -27.80 66.25
C ALA A 6 -45.58 -27.44 64.84
N SER A 7 -45.29 -26.19 64.46
CA SER A 7 -45.46 -25.65 63.10
C SER A 7 -44.28 -26.00 62.22
N THR A 8 -44.49 -26.75 61.16
CA THR A 8 -43.50 -27.03 60.10
C THR A 8 -43.44 -25.88 59.10
N LYS A 9 -42.31 -25.16 59.09
CA LYS A 9 -42.00 -24.17 58.03
C LYS A 9 -41.55 -24.87 56.73
N SER A 10 -42.34 -24.68 55.69
CA SER A 10 -42.00 -25.08 54.33
C SER A 10 -40.96 -24.10 53.78
N ALA A 11 -39.81 -24.66 53.35
CA ALA A 11 -38.74 -23.90 52.70
C ALA A 11 -39.08 -23.65 51.21
N ALA A 12 -39.23 -22.41 50.84
CA ALA A 12 -39.41 -22.00 49.43
C ALA A 12 -38.06 -22.15 48.66
N LYS A 13 -38.17 -22.84 47.52
CA LYS A 13 -37.08 -23.08 46.54
C LYS A 13 -36.74 -21.71 45.84
N PRO A 14 -35.44 -21.32 45.74
CA PRO A 14 -35.09 -20.06 45.02
C PRO A 14 -35.31 -20.22 43.51
N ALA A 15 -35.95 -19.23 42.92
CA ALA A 15 -36.20 -19.11 41.47
C ALA A 15 -34.86 -18.93 40.71
N ALA A 16 -34.68 -19.74 39.68
CA ALA A 16 -33.50 -19.67 38.81
C ALA A 16 -33.51 -18.33 38.01
N LYS A 17 -32.40 -17.61 38.09
CA LYS A 17 -32.13 -16.41 37.28
C LYS A 17 -32.11 -16.76 35.80
N PRO A 18 -32.78 -15.97 34.90
CA PRO A 18 -32.71 -16.22 33.47
C PRO A 18 -31.25 -16.00 32.94
N ALA A 19 -30.76 -16.94 32.14
CA ALA A 19 -29.46 -16.88 31.49
C ALA A 19 -29.43 -15.65 30.54
N ALA A 20 -28.43 -14.80 30.73
CA ALA A 20 -28.18 -13.65 29.85
C ALA A 20 -27.88 -14.17 28.42
N LYS A 21 -28.62 -13.66 27.43
CA LYS A 21 -28.32 -13.85 26.01
C LYS A 21 -26.87 -13.40 25.72
N PRO A 22 -26.07 -14.18 24.95
CA PRO A 22 -24.75 -13.72 24.55
C PRO A 22 -24.89 -12.43 23.74
N ALA A 23 -24.16 -11.39 24.17
CA ALA A 23 -24.07 -10.13 23.45
C ALA A 23 -23.56 -10.42 22.02
N ALA A 24 -24.33 -9.94 21.03
CA ALA A 24 -23.90 -9.98 19.63
C ALA A 24 -22.55 -9.28 19.54
N LYS A 25 -21.52 -10.02 19.05
CA LYS A 25 -20.24 -9.42 18.69
C LYS A 25 -20.52 -8.36 17.64
N THR A 26 -20.49 -7.09 18.01
CA THR A 26 -20.41 -5.98 17.07
C THR A 26 -19.24 -6.26 16.16
N ALA A 27 -19.51 -6.48 14.87
CA ALA A 27 -18.45 -6.59 13.86
C ALA A 27 -17.59 -5.34 14.00
N ALA A 28 -16.34 -5.53 14.38
CA ALA A 28 -15.35 -4.45 14.40
C ALA A 28 -15.36 -3.84 13.00
N LYS A 29 -15.62 -2.53 12.89
CA LYS A 29 -15.47 -1.81 11.63
C LYS A 29 -14.08 -2.11 11.14
N SER A 30 -13.96 -2.79 10.00
CA SER A 30 -12.67 -3.09 9.37
C SER A 30 -11.92 -1.76 9.23
N ARG A 31 -10.72 -1.68 9.80
CA ARG A 31 -9.85 -0.54 9.58
C ARG A 31 -9.53 -0.53 8.08
N PRO A 32 -9.54 0.63 7.42
CA PRO A 32 -9.14 0.70 6.03
C PRO A 32 -7.68 0.23 5.91
N ASN A 33 -7.41 -0.61 4.93
CA ASN A 33 -6.10 -1.19 4.69
C ASN A 33 -5.21 -0.18 3.92
N PRO A 34 -4.27 0.53 4.57
CA PRO A 34 -3.40 1.49 3.90
C PRO A 34 -2.24 0.78 3.17
N PHE A 35 -1.55 1.51 2.31
CA PHE A 35 -0.19 1.15 1.93
C PHE A 35 0.73 1.28 3.15
N VAL A 36 1.57 0.27 3.38
CA VAL A 36 2.43 0.18 4.57
C VAL A 36 3.91 0.05 4.25
N TRP A 37 4.27 -0.33 3.01
CA TRP A 37 5.64 -0.50 2.57
C TRP A 37 5.76 -0.41 1.05
N TYR A 38 6.98 -0.20 0.54
CA TYR A 38 7.26 -0.08 -0.89
C TYR A 38 8.62 -0.68 -1.21
N ASP A 39 8.69 -1.53 -2.22
CA ASP A 39 9.95 -2.05 -2.71
C ASP A 39 10.21 -1.61 -4.15
N VAL A 40 11.45 -1.21 -4.44
CA VAL A 40 11.94 -1.15 -5.80
C VAL A 40 12.70 -2.42 -6.14
N MET A 41 12.25 -3.09 -7.18
CA MET A 41 12.93 -4.22 -7.80
C MET A 41 13.78 -3.72 -8.97
N THR A 42 15.06 -4.08 -8.99
CA THR A 42 16.02 -3.56 -9.96
C THR A 42 16.90 -4.66 -10.56
N THR A 43 17.53 -4.37 -11.68
CA THR A 43 18.56 -5.22 -12.28
C THR A 43 19.98 -4.87 -11.82
N ASP A 44 20.16 -3.68 -11.20
CA ASP A 44 21.44 -3.22 -10.67
C ASP A 44 21.26 -2.48 -9.35
N MET A 45 21.48 -3.19 -8.25
CA MET A 45 21.38 -2.69 -6.87
C MET A 45 22.31 -1.49 -6.61
N LYS A 46 23.53 -1.53 -7.17
CA LYS A 46 24.54 -0.49 -6.95
C LYS A 46 24.13 0.81 -7.66
N ALA A 47 23.74 0.71 -8.93
CA ALA A 47 23.30 1.88 -9.69
C ALA A 47 22.01 2.48 -9.12
N ALA A 48 21.01 1.65 -8.77
CA ALA A 48 19.78 2.12 -8.14
C ALA A 48 20.05 2.80 -6.77
N THR A 49 20.91 2.21 -5.94
CA THR A 49 21.36 2.84 -4.68
C THR A 49 21.97 4.22 -4.90
N ALA A 50 22.89 4.36 -5.85
CA ALA A 50 23.53 5.64 -6.17
C ALA A 50 22.50 6.68 -6.68
N PHE A 51 21.55 6.23 -7.50
CA PHE A 51 20.48 7.05 -8.06
C PHE A 51 19.55 7.60 -6.97
N TYR A 52 18.90 6.74 -6.19
CA TYR A 52 17.90 7.18 -5.20
C TYR A 52 18.53 7.99 -4.05
N LYS A 53 19.77 7.72 -3.65
CA LYS A 53 20.53 8.59 -2.74
C LYS A 53 20.65 10.02 -3.25
N LYS A 54 20.93 10.21 -4.55
CA LYS A 54 21.09 11.54 -5.16
C LYS A 54 19.75 12.24 -5.41
N VAL A 55 18.75 11.50 -5.84
CA VAL A 55 17.48 12.08 -6.33
C VAL A 55 16.55 12.39 -5.18
N ILE A 56 16.32 11.44 -4.27
CA ILE A 56 15.37 11.55 -3.17
C ILE A 56 16.07 11.94 -1.86
N GLY A 57 17.34 11.53 -1.69
CA GLY A 57 18.09 11.83 -0.48
C GLY A 57 18.05 10.74 0.58
N TRP A 58 17.61 9.52 0.23
CA TRP A 58 17.57 8.41 1.19
C TRP A 58 18.97 7.93 1.61
N THR A 59 19.06 7.51 2.86
CA THR A 59 20.10 6.58 3.29
C THR A 59 19.68 5.18 2.88
N ILE A 60 20.60 4.44 2.24
CA ILE A 60 20.33 3.07 1.77
C ILE A 60 21.42 2.17 2.35
N LYS A 61 21.00 1.21 3.18
CA LYS A 61 21.89 0.28 3.88
C LYS A 61 21.42 -1.16 3.67
N ASP A 62 22.35 -2.09 3.60
CA ASP A 62 22.02 -3.52 3.65
C ASP A 62 21.19 -3.83 4.89
N SER A 63 20.16 -4.65 4.73
CA SER A 63 19.26 -5.01 5.82
C SER A 63 19.93 -5.92 6.88
N GLY A 64 21.01 -6.59 6.52
CA GLY A 64 21.65 -7.62 7.34
C GLY A 64 20.84 -8.92 7.47
N MET A 65 19.69 -9.02 6.80
CA MET A 65 18.89 -10.25 6.76
C MET A 65 19.59 -11.25 5.84
N GLY A 66 19.72 -12.50 6.29
CA GLY A 66 20.26 -13.57 5.46
C GLY A 66 19.37 -13.84 4.23
N GLY A 67 19.93 -14.44 3.18
CA GLY A 67 19.20 -14.80 1.97
C GLY A 67 19.49 -13.88 0.77
N ALA A 68 18.44 -13.50 0.02
CA ALA A 68 18.60 -12.61 -1.13
C ALA A 68 19.01 -11.20 -0.70
N PRO A 69 19.84 -10.49 -1.48
CA PRO A 69 20.24 -9.12 -1.19
C PRO A 69 19.01 -8.21 -1.00
N TYR A 70 18.97 -7.46 0.09
CA TYR A 70 17.90 -6.52 0.39
C TYR A 70 18.44 -5.32 1.15
N SER A 71 18.15 -4.13 0.69
CA SER A 71 18.58 -2.88 1.34
C SER A 71 17.38 -2.07 1.81
N ILE A 72 17.49 -1.50 3.01
CA ILE A 72 16.48 -0.60 3.58
C ILE A 72 16.71 0.82 3.11
N LEU A 73 15.67 1.45 2.61
CA LEU A 73 15.60 2.86 2.27
C LEU A 73 15.10 3.63 3.49
N SER A 74 15.85 4.62 3.96
CA SER A 74 15.50 5.39 5.17
C SER A 74 15.70 6.88 4.97
N LEU A 75 14.88 7.66 5.68
CA LEU A 75 15.05 9.09 5.85
C LEU A 75 15.25 9.36 7.36
N GLY A 76 16.48 9.71 7.75
CA GLY A 76 16.85 9.70 9.17
C GLY A 76 16.65 8.30 9.78
N GLU A 77 15.91 8.24 10.87
CA GLU A 77 15.56 6.99 11.56
C GLU A 77 14.32 6.27 10.96
N THR A 78 13.60 6.93 10.05
CA THR A 78 12.36 6.38 9.49
C THR A 78 12.64 5.54 8.26
N MET A 79 12.29 4.26 8.31
CA MET A 79 12.30 3.38 7.16
C MET A 79 11.12 3.72 6.23
N VAL A 80 11.39 3.81 4.93
CA VAL A 80 10.39 4.18 3.92
C VAL A 80 10.13 3.10 2.87
N GLY A 81 11.05 2.14 2.73
CA GLY A 81 10.91 1.07 1.75
C GLY A 81 12.15 0.19 1.64
N GLY A 82 12.17 -0.64 0.63
CA GLY A 82 13.25 -1.56 0.31
C GLY A 82 13.75 -1.44 -1.12
N LEU A 83 14.93 -1.97 -1.34
CA LEU A 83 15.55 -2.10 -2.66
C LEU A 83 16.14 -3.50 -2.77
N MET A 84 15.76 -4.22 -3.82
CA MET A 84 16.11 -5.61 -4.02
C MET A 84 16.31 -5.95 -5.50
N PRO A 85 17.07 -7.01 -5.82
CA PRO A 85 17.10 -7.51 -7.19
C PRO A 85 15.72 -8.08 -7.55
N ILE A 86 15.37 -8.04 -8.85
CA ILE A 86 14.17 -8.74 -9.31
C ILE A 86 14.36 -10.23 -8.99
N PRO A 87 13.42 -10.88 -8.26
CA PRO A 87 13.49 -12.31 -7.96
C PRO A 87 13.52 -13.16 -9.24
N ASP A 88 14.20 -14.31 -9.21
CA ASP A 88 14.38 -15.13 -10.42
C ASP A 88 13.08 -15.67 -10.98
N ASP A 89 12.11 -16.01 -10.12
CA ASP A 89 10.76 -16.39 -10.53
C ASP A 89 10.02 -15.23 -11.23
N ALA A 90 10.21 -14.01 -10.76
CA ALA A 90 9.65 -12.80 -11.39
C ALA A 90 10.35 -12.48 -12.72
N LYS A 91 11.69 -12.65 -12.81
CA LYS A 91 12.42 -12.52 -14.07
C LYS A 91 11.92 -13.51 -15.13
N ALA A 92 11.70 -14.77 -14.72
CA ALA A 92 11.14 -15.79 -15.60
C ALA A 92 9.75 -15.44 -16.14
N MET A 93 8.97 -14.65 -15.41
CA MET A 93 7.68 -14.11 -15.85
C MET A 93 7.80 -12.81 -16.66
N GLY A 94 9.01 -12.31 -16.93
CA GLY A 94 9.25 -11.09 -17.70
C GLY A 94 9.07 -9.79 -16.91
N VAL A 95 9.07 -9.84 -15.57
CA VAL A 95 9.00 -8.64 -14.72
C VAL A 95 10.23 -7.76 -14.98
N ARG A 96 9.97 -6.49 -15.24
CA ARG A 96 10.98 -5.44 -15.42
C ARG A 96 11.18 -4.67 -14.12
N PRO A 97 12.25 -3.86 -14.01
CA PRO A 97 12.43 -2.97 -12.86
C PRO A 97 11.16 -2.16 -12.59
N CYS A 98 10.69 -2.18 -11.34
CA CYS A 98 9.45 -1.49 -10.95
C CYS A 98 9.37 -1.28 -9.44
N TRP A 99 8.52 -0.37 -9.04
CA TRP A 99 8.08 -0.20 -7.67
C TRP A 99 6.84 -1.05 -7.38
N MET A 100 6.81 -1.64 -6.19
CA MET A 100 5.67 -2.42 -5.70
C MET A 100 5.24 -1.91 -4.32
N GLY A 101 3.96 -1.57 -4.17
CA GLY A 101 3.39 -1.16 -2.89
C GLY A 101 2.77 -2.33 -2.15
N TYR A 102 2.90 -2.31 -0.84
CA TYR A 102 2.37 -3.29 0.09
C TYR A 102 1.12 -2.72 0.78
N ILE A 103 0.01 -3.39 0.66
CA ILE A 103 -1.24 -3.04 1.33
C ILE A 103 -1.35 -3.89 2.60
N GLY A 104 -1.41 -3.22 3.75
CA GLY A 104 -1.52 -3.86 5.06
C GLY A 104 -2.87 -4.57 5.22
N VAL A 105 -2.87 -5.81 5.71
CA VAL A 105 -4.08 -6.61 5.94
C VAL A 105 -3.98 -7.37 7.26
N ASP A 106 -5.12 -7.71 7.85
CA ASP A 106 -5.15 -8.48 9.11
C ASP A 106 -4.85 -9.97 8.90
N ASP A 107 -5.14 -10.50 7.68
CA ASP A 107 -4.97 -11.92 7.32
C ASP A 107 -4.66 -12.04 5.83
N VAL A 108 -3.42 -12.40 5.51
CA VAL A 108 -2.93 -12.52 4.13
C VAL A 108 -3.60 -13.69 3.39
N ASP A 109 -3.81 -14.84 4.08
CA ASP A 109 -4.41 -16.02 3.47
C ASP A 109 -5.89 -15.80 3.12
N ALA A 110 -6.64 -15.18 4.03
CA ALA A 110 -8.02 -14.81 3.78
C ALA A 110 -8.14 -13.74 2.68
N MET A 111 -7.23 -12.76 2.66
CA MET A 111 -7.22 -11.70 1.65
C MET A 111 -6.84 -12.26 0.27
N ALA A 112 -5.87 -13.15 0.16
CA ALA A 112 -5.50 -13.79 -1.09
C ALA A 112 -6.70 -14.54 -1.73
N LYS A 113 -7.50 -15.25 -0.91
CA LYS A 113 -8.75 -15.87 -1.35
C LYS A 113 -9.79 -14.86 -1.85
N LYS A 114 -9.91 -13.71 -1.16
CA LYS A 114 -10.81 -12.61 -1.57
C LYS A 114 -10.36 -11.99 -2.89
N VAL A 115 -9.05 -11.74 -3.07
CA VAL A 115 -8.45 -11.25 -4.33
C VAL A 115 -8.84 -12.16 -5.49
N THR A 116 -8.62 -13.47 -5.37
CA THR A 116 -8.99 -14.45 -6.40
C THR A 116 -10.50 -14.45 -6.68
N LYS A 117 -11.33 -14.43 -5.62
CA LYS A 117 -12.79 -14.38 -5.77
C LYS A 117 -13.28 -13.10 -6.46
N ALA A 118 -12.57 -11.98 -6.28
CA ALA A 118 -12.87 -10.71 -6.94
C ALA A 118 -12.31 -10.60 -8.38
N GLY A 119 -11.73 -11.68 -8.93
CA GLY A 119 -11.19 -11.74 -10.29
C GLY A 119 -9.72 -11.34 -10.41
N GLY A 120 -9.05 -11.01 -9.30
CA GLY A 120 -7.61 -10.77 -9.27
C GLY A 120 -6.80 -12.09 -9.34
N LYS A 121 -5.50 -11.94 -9.45
CA LYS A 121 -4.57 -13.07 -9.60
C LYS A 121 -3.55 -13.08 -8.45
N ILE A 122 -3.18 -14.27 -7.99
CA ILE A 122 -2.08 -14.48 -7.05
C ILE A 122 -0.90 -15.04 -7.83
N PHE A 123 0.22 -14.33 -7.84
CA PHE A 123 1.48 -14.74 -8.48
C PHE A 123 2.39 -15.48 -7.51
N ARG A 124 2.45 -15.01 -6.25
CA ARG A 124 3.12 -15.72 -5.17
C ARG A 124 2.10 -15.94 -4.05
N PRO A 125 1.87 -17.21 -3.63
CA PRO A 125 0.94 -17.51 -2.54
C PRO A 125 1.43 -16.93 -1.21
N PRO A 126 0.57 -16.89 -0.18
CA PRO A 126 0.95 -16.46 1.16
C PRO A 126 2.21 -17.15 1.66
N THR A 127 3.24 -16.37 1.91
CA THR A 127 4.60 -16.81 2.25
C THR A 127 5.11 -15.99 3.43
N ASP A 128 5.81 -16.62 4.37
CA ASP A 128 6.41 -15.94 5.51
C ASP A 128 7.78 -15.37 5.16
N ILE A 129 8.05 -14.14 5.63
CA ILE A 129 9.38 -13.57 5.73
C ILE A 129 9.77 -13.70 7.20
N PRO A 130 10.76 -14.54 7.56
CA PRO A 130 11.16 -14.76 8.96
C PRO A 130 11.38 -13.42 9.67
N ASP A 131 10.85 -13.30 10.89
CA ASP A 131 10.93 -12.14 11.78
C ASP A 131 10.29 -10.84 11.26
N VAL A 132 9.79 -10.80 10.01
CA VAL A 132 9.24 -9.60 9.38
C VAL A 132 7.73 -9.67 9.24
N GLY A 133 7.20 -10.71 8.62
CA GLY A 133 5.77 -10.81 8.37
C GLY A 133 5.39 -11.85 7.32
N ARG A 134 4.12 -11.82 6.93
CA ARG A 134 3.55 -12.70 5.90
C ARG A 134 3.06 -11.86 4.72
N PHE A 135 3.31 -12.29 3.51
CA PHE A 135 2.94 -11.56 2.29
C PHE A 135 2.43 -12.47 1.19
N ALA A 136 1.73 -11.90 0.21
CA ALA A 136 1.46 -12.54 -1.06
C ALA A 136 1.56 -11.50 -2.19
N VAL A 137 2.05 -11.92 -3.37
CA VAL A 137 2.10 -11.06 -4.55
C VAL A 137 0.86 -11.27 -5.39
N ALA A 138 0.15 -10.21 -5.67
CA ALA A 138 -1.13 -10.21 -6.34
C ALA A 138 -1.18 -9.21 -7.51
N ALA A 139 -2.20 -9.34 -8.34
CA ALA A 139 -2.61 -8.33 -9.29
C ALA A 139 -4.13 -8.17 -9.30
N ASP A 140 -4.58 -7.00 -9.72
CA ASP A 140 -5.98 -6.75 -10.02
C ASP A 140 -6.44 -7.51 -11.29
N PRO A 141 -7.75 -7.50 -11.64
CA PRO A 141 -8.26 -8.22 -12.80
C PRO A 141 -7.61 -7.83 -14.14
N HIS A 142 -7.01 -6.65 -14.22
CA HIS A 142 -6.35 -6.14 -15.44
C HIS A 142 -4.83 -6.25 -15.40
N GLY A 143 -4.25 -6.74 -14.29
CA GLY A 143 -2.83 -7.05 -14.18
C GLY A 143 -1.99 -6.03 -13.43
N ALA A 144 -2.57 -4.98 -12.81
CA ALA A 144 -1.79 -4.08 -11.95
C ALA A 144 -1.34 -4.82 -10.68
N GLY A 145 -0.02 -4.96 -10.52
CA GLY A 145 0.61 -5.69 -9.43
C GLY A 145 0.59 -4.92 -8.11
N PHE A 146 0.37 -5.62 -7.00
CA PHE A 146 0.49 -5.13 -5.63
C PHE A 146 0.82 -6.28 -4.68
N ILE A 147 1.22 -5.95 -3.46
CA ILE A 147 1.52 -6.94 -2.42
C ILE A 147 0.53 -6.76 -1.27
N ILE A 148 -0.02 -7.85 -0.76
CA ILE A 148 -0.75 -7.86 0.50
C ILE A 148 0.19 -8.34 1.61
N PHE A 149 0.17 -7.64 2.75
CA PHE A 149 1.17 -7.85 3.79
C PHE A 149 0.59 -7.72 5.20
N LYS A 150 1.04 -8.60 6.09
CA LYS A 150 0.82 -8.50 7.53
C LYS A 150 2.16 -8.55 8.25
N PRO A 151 2.57 -7.49 8.98
CA PRO A 151 3.78 -7.54 9.79
C PRO A 151 3.60 -8.47 10.99
N ASN A 152 4.70 -9.04 11.49
CA ASN A 152 4.71 -9.81 12.74
C ASN A 152 4.57 -8.93 13.99
N SER A 153 4.87 -7.64 13.85
CA SER A 153 4.77 -6.66 14.92
C SER A 153 3.50 -5.82 14.80
N ASP A 154 2.78 -5.63 15.89
CA ASP A 154 1.65 -4.69 15.97
C ASP A 154 2.12 -3.23 16.12
N GLN A 155 3.43 -2.99 16.22
CA GLN A 155 3.97 -1.63 16.30
C GLN A 155 3.81 -0.93 14.95
N GLN A 156 2.96 0.07 14.92
CA GLN A 156 2.83 0.95 13.76
C GLN A 156 3.99 1.96 13.75
N PRO A 157 4.61 2.20 12.60
CA PRO A 157 5.54 3.32 12.46
C PRO A 157 4.88 4.62 12.92
N ALA A 158 5.67 5.52 13.51
CA ALA A 158 5.15 6.85 13.85
C ALA A 158 4.54 7.52 12.61
N PRO A 159 3.37 8.17 12.73
CA PRO A 159 2.77 8.88 11.61
C PRO A 159 3.71 9.94 11.05
N VAL A 160 3.92 9.92 9.75
CA VAL A 160 4.72 10.92 9.06
C VAL A 160 3.80 12.04 8.60
N LYS A 161 4.22 13.30 8.83
CA LYS A 161 3.45 14.45 8.37
C LYS A 161 3.30 14.42 6.84
N LEU A 162 2.10 14.68 6.36
CA LEU A 162 1.82 14.78 4.93
C LEU A 162 2.77 15.79 4.27
N GLY A 163 3.27 15.45 3.07
CA GLY A 163 4.19 16.31 2.34
C GLY A 163 5.64 16.27 2.84
N THR A 164 5.99 15.43 3.81
CA THR A 164 7.39 15.27 4.27
C THR A 164 8.26 14.78 3.11
N PRO A 165 9.31 15.53 2.70
CA PRO A 165 10.19 15.11 1.63
C PRO A 165 10.79 13.72 1.89
N GLY A 166 10.89 12.89 0.84
CA GLY A 166 11.42 11.54 0.90
C GLY A 166 10.39 10.46 1.28
N HIS A 167 9.17 10.84 1.68
CA HIS A 167 8.06 9.90 1.89
C HIS A 167 7.11 9.88 0.71
N ILE A 168 6.32 8.78 0.56
CA ILE A 168 5.28 8.72 -0.45
C ILE A 168 4.17 9.70 -0.08
N GLY A 169 3.82 10.57 -1.03
CA GLY A 169 2.76 11.57 -0.89
C GLY A 169 1.49 11.22 -1.66
N TRP A 170 1.59 10.32 -2.64
CA TRP A 170 0.45 9.96 -3.48
C TRP A 170 0.64 8.60 -4.15
N HIS A 171 -0.48 7.90 -4.39
CA HIS A 171 -0.52 6.62 -5.09
C HIS A 171 -1.42 6.77 -6.31
N GLU A 172 -0.92 6.51 -7.48
CA GLU A 172 -1.69 6.63 -8.71
C GLU A 172 -1.79 5.27 -9.42
N LEU A 173 -3.01 4.84 -9.71
CA LEU A 173 -3.23 3.65 -10.51
C LEU A 173 -3.61 4.02 -11.93
N HIS A 174 -2.73 3.71 -12.87
CA HIS A 174 -3.05 3.62 -14.27
C HIS A 174 -3.70 2.26 -14.54
N ALA A 175 -5.02 2.18 -14.40
CA ALA A 175 -5.78 0.94 -14.44
C ALA A 175 -6.11 0.49 -15.87
N GLY A 176 -6.40 -0.78 -16.07
CA GLY A 176 -7.00 -1.24 -17.32
C GLY A 176 -8.39 -0.63 -17.55
N ASN A 177 -9.17 -0.51 -16.47
CA ASN A 177 -10.43 0.24 -16.38
C ASN A 177 -10.51 0.88 -14.99
N GLY A 178 -10.53 2.20 -14.91
CA GLY A 178 -10.48 2.94 -13.65
C GLY A 178 -11.69 2.67 -12.74
N ALA A 179 -12.88 2.56 -13.29
CA ALA A 179 -14.10 2.31 -12.51
C ALA A 179 -14.12 0.88 -11.93
N GLU A 180 -13.71 -0.11 -12.69
CA GLU A 180 -13.62 -1.51 -12.25
C GLU A 180 -12.50 -1.67 -11.21
N ALA A 181 -11.35 -1.02 -11.42
CA ALA A 181 -10.27 -1.00 -10.45
C ALA A 181 -10.72 -0.39 -9.12
N TYR A 182 -11.41 0.77 -9.15
CA TYR A 182 -11.93 1.36 -7.93
C TYR A 182 -12.87 0.39 -7.19
N LYS A 183 -13.78 -0.27 -7.91
CA LYS A 183 -14.69 -1.28 -7.31
C LYS A 183 -13.93 -2.45 -6.69
N PHE A 184 -12.88 -2.93 -7.36
CA PHE A 184 -12.04 -4.02 -6.88
C PHE A 184 -11.30 -3.63 -5.58
N TYR A 185 -10.54 -2.54 -5.60
CA TYR A 185 -9.72 -2.13 -4.44
C TYR A 185 -10.60 -1.66 -3.26
N SER A 186 -11.65 -0.89 -3.52
CA SER A 186 -12.57 -0.45 -2.45
C SER A 186 -13.31 -1.63 -1.80
N GLY A 187 -13.73 -2.61 -2.58
CA GLY A 187 -14.41 -3.81 -2.08
C GLY A 187 -13.50 -4.73 -1.25
N LEU A 188 -12.21 -4.80 -1.57
CA LEU A 188 -11.23 -5.61 -0.84
C LEU A 188 -10.67 -4.91 0.40
N PHE A 189 -10.31 -3.63 0.27
CA PHE A 189 -9.50 -2.93 1.27
C PHE A 189 -10.28 -1.88 2.05
N GLY A 190 -11.57 -1.69 1.77
CA GLY A 190 -12.41 -0.73 2.48
C GLY A 190 -12.08 0.73 2.16
N TRP A 191 -11.42 0.99 1.02
CA TRP A 191 -11.14 2.35 0.58
C TRP A 191 -12.41 3.09 0.20
N THR A 192 -12.51 4.36 0.53
CA THR A 192 -13.69 5.18 0.27
C THR A 192 -13.41 6.18 -0.87
N LYS A 193 -14.49 6.65 -1.51
CA LYS A 193 -14.37 7.64 -2.59
C LYS A 193 -13.90 8.99 -2.05
N GLY A 194 -12.88 9.54 -2.71
CA GLY A 194 -12.58 10.96 -2.70
C GLY A 194 -13.28 11.69 -3.85
N GLU A 195 -12.77 12.84 -4.21
CA GLU A 195 -13.24 13.62 -5.35
C GLU A 195 -13.04 12.86 -6.67
N ALA A 196 -13.91 13.13 -7.63
CA ALA A 196 -13.76 12.62 -9.00
C ALA A 196 -13.57 13.81 -9.94
N MET A 197 -12.51 13.81 -10.72
CA MET A 197 -12.18 14.85 -11.68
C MET A 197 -12.34 14.34 -13.10
N ASN A 198 -13.03 15.11 -13.95
CA ASN A 198 -13.10 14.82 -15.38
C ASN A 198 -11.84 15.40 -16.05
N MET A 199 -10.98 14.53 -16.55
CA MET A 199 -9.71 14.88 -17.21
C MET A 199 -9.85 14.98 -18.74
N GLY A 200 -11.07 15.25 -19.23
CA GLY A 200 -11.35 15.35 -20.67
C GLY A 200 -11.11 14.02 -21.40
N PRO A 201 -10.28 14.01 -22.45
CA PRO A 201 -9.98 12.79 -23.22
C PRO A 201 -9.36 11.65 -22.40
N MET A 202 -8.73 11.96 -21.27
CA MET A 202 -8.15 10.97 -20.36
C MET A 202 -9.20 10.29 -19.45
N GLY A 203 -10.46 10.72 -19.52
CA GLY A 203 -11.55 10.15 -18.74
C GLY A 203 -11.64 10.66 -17.31
N VAL A 204 -12.11 9.82 -16.39
CA VAL A 204 -12.31 10.20 -14.99
C VAL A 204 -11.12 9.77 -14.16
N TYR A 205 -10.58 10.70 -13.38
CA TYR A 205 -9.63 10.45 -12.31
C TYR A 205 -10.39 10.38 -10.99
N GLN A 206 -10.52 9.19 -10.42
CA GLN A 206 -11.24 8.94 -9.17
C GLN A 206 -10.26 8.87 -8.01
N MET A 207 -10.29 9.86 -7.13
CA MET A 207 -9.52 9.82 -5.88
C MET A 207 -10.09 8.77 -4.92
N PHE A 208 -9.22 8.19 -4.11
CA PHE A 208 -9.60 7.28 -3.04
C PHE A 208 -8.98 7.70 -1.70
N ARG A 209 -9.65 7.30 -0.62
CA ARG A 209 -9.25 7.60 0.76
C ARG A 209 -8.96 6.33 1.53
N THR A 210 -7.92 6.40 2.34
CA THR A 210 -7.61 5.41 3.37
C THR A 210 -7.65 6.09 4.73
N GLY A 211 -8.40 5.55 5.69
CA GLY A 211 -8.49 6.18 7.02
C GLY A 211 -9.15 7.56 7.05
N GLY A 212 -9.88 7.94 5.99
CA GLY A 212 -10.55 9.24 5.89
C GLY A 212 -9.75 10.33 5.16
N GLU A 213 -8.46 10.09 4.86
CA GLU A 213 -7.60 11.03 4.14
C GLU A 213 -7.39 10.59 2.68
N ASP A 214 -7.25 11.57 1.78
CA ASP A 214 -6.94 11.31 0.38
C ASP A 214 -5.56 10.65 0.27
N ALA A 215 -5.52 9.47 -0.35
CA ALA A 215 -4.31 8.64 -0.43
C ALA A 215 -3.81 8.44 -1.85
N GLY A 216 -4.66 8.67 -2.84
CA GLY A 216 -4.30 8.46 -4.23
C GLY A 216 -5.47 8.63 -5.19
N GLY A 217 -5.22 8.29 -6.45
CA GLY A 217 -6.22 8.30 -7.51
C GLY A 217 -6.07 7.14 -8.47
N MET A 218 -7.15 6.86 -9.18
CA MET A 218 -7.23 5.81 -10.19
C MET A 218 -7.84 6.37 -11.46
N MET A 219 -7.23 6.06 -12.59
CA MET A 219 -7.75 6.39 -13.90
C MET A 219 -7.54 5.23 -14.87
N THR A 220 -8.25 5.22 -15.96
CA THR A 220 -7.94 4.29 -17.05
C THR A 220 -6.60 4.71 -17.68
N LYS A 221 -5.67 3.77 -17.82
CA LYS A 221 -4.36 4.04 -18.44
C LYS A 221 -4.52 4.56 -19.85
N MET A 222 -3.58 5.38 -20.29
CA MET A 222 -3.49 5.79 -21.69
C MET A 222 -3.19 4.58 -22.60
N PRO A 223 -3.65 4.60 -23.86
CA PRO A 223 -3.41 3.51 -24.82
C PRO A 223 -1.94 3.16 -25.00
N GLU A 224 -1.06 4.15 -24.95
CA GLU A 224 0.40 4.02 -25.11
C GLU A 224 1.07 3.30 -23.94
N MET A 225 0.43 3.28 -22.79
CA MET A 225 0.94 2.56 -21.63
C MET A 225 0.67 1.05 -21.82
N PRO A 226 1.73 0.21 -21.88
CA PRO A 226 1.57 -1.19 -22.31
C PRO A 226 0.74 -2.03 -21.34
N MET A 227 0.83 -1.75 -20.04
CA MET A 227 0.15 -2.50 -18.99
C MET A 227 -0.32 -1.60 -17.85
N PRO A 228 -1.36 -2.02 -17.10
CA PRO A 228 -1.74 -1.32 -15.88
C PRO A 228 -0.62 -1.36 -14.85
N ALA A 229 -0.46 -0.26 -14.11
CA ALA A 229 0.58 -0.18 -13.07
C ALA A 229 0.23 0.85 -12.00
N TRP A 230 0.69 0.61 -10.79
CA TRP A 230 0.77 1.59 -9.73
C TRP A 230 2.00 2.48 -9.91
N LEU A 231 1.82 3.78 -9.75
CA LEU A 231 2.86 4.81 -9.72
C LEU A 231 2.87 5.48 -8.34
N TYR A 232 4.05 5.57 -7.75
CA TYR A 232 4.24 6.13 -6.41
C TYR A 232 4.95 7.47 -6.52
N TYR A 233 4.36 8.50 -5.86
CA TYR A 233 4.87 9.87 -5.86
C TYR A 233 5.61 10.15 -4.56
N PHE A 234 6.89 10.42 -4.65
CA PHE A 234 7.72 10.81 -3.51
C PHE A 234 7.67 12.32 -3.33
N ASN A 235 7.42 12.76 -2.11
CA ASN A 235 7.48 14.17 -1.78
C ASN A 235 8.92 14.68 -1.91
N VAL A 236 9.08 15.84 -2.53
CA VAL A 236 10.36 16.54 -2.68
C VAL A 236 10.21 18.01 -2.33
N ALA A 237 11.32 18.71 -2.07
CA ALA A 237 11.29 20.13 -1.71
C ALA A 237 10.90 21.05 -2.86
N GLY A 238 11.15 20.62 -4.12
CA GLY A 238 10.77 21.30 -5.35
C GLY A 238 11.01 20.37 -6.53
N VAL A 239 10.04 20.32 -7.47
CA VAL A 239 10.06 19.34 -8.58
C VAL A 239 11.11 19.64 -9.64
N ASP A 240 11.38 20.91 -9.96
CA ASP A 240 12.37 21.29 -10.98
C ASP A 240 13.78 20.81 -10.57
N ALA A 241 14.19 21.13 -9.35
CA ALA A 241 15.48 20.69 -8.82
C ALA A 241 15.56 19.17 -8.69
N ALA A 242 14.45 18.50 -8.37
CA ALA A 242 14.38 17.04 -8.30
C ALA A 242 14.48 16.39 -9.68
N ALA A 243 13.79 16.94 -10.69
CA ALA A 243 13.88 16.52 -12.09
C ALA A 243 15.33 16.66 -12.63
N ASP A 244 15.99 17.76 -12.31
CA ASP A 244 17.39 17.98 -12.70
C ASP A 244 18.33 16.98 -12.03
N ARG A 245 18.14 16.68 -10.73
CA ARG A 245 18.90 15.62 -10.05
C ARG A 245 18.69 14.26 -10.70
N ALA A 246 17.43 13.92 -11.07
CA ALA A 246 17.11 12.66 -11.75
C ALA A 246 17.85 12.55 -13.09
N LYS A 247 17.80 13.58 -13.95
CA LYS A 247 18.53 13.62 -15.22
C LYS A 247 20.05 13.48 -15.02
N LYS A 248 20.63 14.27 -14.10
CA LYS A 248 22.07 14.23 -13.79
C LYS A 248 22.54 12.89 -13.20
N ALA A 249 21.63 12.14 -12.58
CA ALA A 249 21.92 10.82 -12.05
C ALA A 249 21.68 9.67 -13.06
N GLY A 250 21.34 9.98 -14.31
CA GLY A 250 21.14 9.00 -15.39
C GLY A 250 19.68 8.51 -15.53
N GLY A 251 18.73 9.10 -14.80
CA GLY A 251 17.30 8.86 -15.00
C GLY A 251 16.72 9.68 -16.14
N GLN A 252 15.50 9.37 -16.51
CA GLN A 252 14.78 10.05 -17.57
C GLN A 252 13.51 10.71 -17.01
N VAL A 253 13.26 11.98 -17.35
CA VAL A 253 11.96 12.63 -17.14
C VAL A 253 11.07 12.25 -18.33
N ILE A 254 9.93 11.63 -18.06
CA ILE A 254 8.98 11.17 -19.07
C ILE A 254 7.72 12.04 -19.14
N ASN A 255 7.39 12.77 -18.06
CA ASN A 255 6.25 13.70 -18.03
C ASN A 255 6.46 14.79 -16.99
N GLY A 256 6.10 16.05 -17.31
CA GLY A 256 6.28 17.19 -16.43
C GLY A 256 7.72 17.79 -16.46
N PRO A 257 8.07 18.67 -15.51
CA PRO A 257 7.25 19.19 -14.39
C PRO A 257 5.98 19.91 -14.85
N MET A 258 4.84 19.60 -14.20
CA MET A 258 3.55 20.22 -14.47
C MET A 258 2.76 20.44 -13.18
N GLU A 259 1.90 21.44 -13.18
CA GLU A 259 0.93 21.64 -12.12
C GLU A 259 -0.27 20.71 -12.31
N VAL A 260 -0.78 20.15 -11.21
CA VAL A 260 -2.00 19.34 -11.19
C VAL A 260 -3.07 20.01 -10.34
N PRO A 261 -4.35 19.66 -10.51
CA PRO A 261 -5.41 20.17 -9.64
C PRO A 261 -5.06 20.05 -8.16
N GLY A 262 -5.31 21.11 -7.39
CA GLY A 262 -4.89 21.20 -5.97
C GLY A 262 -3.56 21.94 -5.77
N GLY A 263 -2.94 22.49 -6.82
CA GLY A 263 -1.76 23.37 -6.73
C GLY A 263 -0.46 22.61 -6.42
N GLN A 264 -0.46 21.29 -6.61
CA GLN A 264 0.75 20.49 -6.52
C GLN A 264 1.47 20.44 -7.86
N TRP A 265 2.79 20.41 -7.84
CA TRP A 265 3.63 20.16 -9.01
C TRP A 265 4.11 18.71 -8.99
N ILE A 266 4.09 18.07 -10.15
CA ILE A 266 4.52 16.68 -10.32
C ILE A 266 5.54 16.55 -11.45
N VAL A 267 6.36 15.50 -11.34
CA VAL A 267 7.21 15.02 -12.42
C VAL A 267 7.27 13.50 -12.37
N GLN A 268 7.10 12.86 -13.53
CA GLN A 268 7.19 11.40 -13.67
C GLN A 268 8.50 11.04 -14.36
N CYS A 269 9.18 10.03 -13.84
CA CYS A 269 10.53 9.68 -14.23
C CYS A 269 10.70 8.16 -14.39
N LEU A 270 11.74 7.78 -15.11
CA LEU A 270 12.34 6.44 -15.04
C LEU A 270 13.69 6.55 -14.34
N ASP A 271 14.01 5.58 -13.49
CA ASP A 271 15.37 5.41 -12.99
C ASP A 271 16.27 4.82 -14.09
N PRO A 272 17.61 4.73 -13.89
CA PRO A 272 18.54 4.20 -14.92
C PRO A 272 18.28 2.75 -15.33
N GLN A 273 17.53 1.98 -14.55
CA GLN A 273 17.16 0.60 -14.85
C GLN A 273 15.77 0.49 -15.49
N GLY A 274 15.03 1.61 -15.56
CA GLY A 274 13.70 1.71 -16.16
C GLY A 274 12.54 1.58 -15.19
N ALA A 275 12.78 1.59 -13.87
CA ALA A 275 11.69 1.62 -12.89
C ALA A 275 11.02 3.00 -12.91
N MET A 276 9.69 3.00 -13.14
CA MET A 276 8.89 4.21 -13.15
C MET A 276 8.59 4.68 -11.72
N PHE A 277 8.81 5.96 -11.46
CA PHE A 277 8.47 6.63 -10.22
C PHE A 277 8.07 8.09 -10.49
N ALA A 278 7.48 8.74 -9.51
CA ALA A 278 7.14 10.14 -9.64
C ALA A 278 7.57 10.94 -8.40
N MET A 279 7.62 12.26 -8.56
CA MET A 279 7.90 13.17 -7.47
C MET A 279 6.83 14.25 -7.44
N VAL A 280 6.49 14.71 -6.23
CA VAL A 280 5.45 15.70 -5.98
C VAL A 280 5.94 16.75 -4.97
N SER A 281 5.54 17.99 -5.18
CA SER A 281 5.84 19.10 -4.28
C SER A 281 4.80 20.22 -4.42
N PRO A 282 4.48 20.97 -3.35
CA PRO A 282 3.73 22.21 -3.47
C PRO A 282 4.53 23.33 -4.16
N LYS A 283 5.81 23.10 -4.47
CA LYS A 283 6.72 24.06 -5.10
C LYS A 283 7.28 23.48 -6.39
N ARG A 284 7.43 24.35 -7.35
CA ARG A 284 8.14 24.08 -8.58
C ARG A 284 9.65 23.93 -8.39
#